data_d49e0270d60fe8c6096ff8c375a4ec48
#
_entry.id   d49e0270d60fe8c6096ff8c375a4ec48
#
_cell.length_a   1.000
_cell.length_b   1.000
_cell.length_c   1.000
_cell.angle_alpha   90.00
_cell.angle_beta   90.00
_cell.angle_gamma   90.00
#
_symmetry.space_group_name_H-M   'P 1'
#
loop_
_entity.id
_entity.type
_entity.pdbx_description
1 polymer ?
#
loop_
_entity_poly.entity_id
_entity_poly.type
_entity_poly.pdbx_seq_one_letter_code
_entity_poly.pdbx_strand_id
1 'polypeptide(L)'
;INDYTYADTNNTAAVSQPHGVGFVFATMLWDLTWLFIDEYGFDPDLTNGNGGNNMIMQLVIDGLKLAPCSSGFVDMRDAILLADELVYDGANECLIWGAFAARGLGWEADQGNASSRTDQVEDFSMPPSCMQSNNQTDAGVLSIDSPESGVLSNSENISITVRNYGVLGVSNINVYYQ
;
A
#
# COMPACT_ATOMS: atom_id res chain seq x y z
N ILE A 1 16.19 6.48 -7.97
CA ILE A 1 15.13 7.27 -8.56
C ILE A 1 15.10 8.58 -7.79
N ASN A 2 14.04 9.10 -7.29
CA ASN A 2 14.00 10.33 -6.47
C ASN A 2 13.16 10.08 -5.22
N ASP A 3 13.18 11.05 -4.28
CA ASP A 3 12.44 10.98 -3.03
C ASP A 3 11.19 11.90 -3.03
N TYR A 4 10.72 12.33 -4.22
CA TYR A 4 9.58 13.22 -4.33
C TYR A 4 8.31 12.57 -3.77
N THR A 5 7.60 13.37 -2.96
CA THR A 5 6.27 13.08 -2.45
C THR A 5 5.23 14.01 -3.07
N TYR A 6 3.99 13.85 -2.72
CA TYR A 6 2.91 14.69 -3.21
C TYR A 6 3.11 16.16 -2.83
N ALA A 7 3.64 16.47 -1.64
CA ALA A 7 3.93 17.83 -1.21
C ALA A 7 4.98 18.53 -2.08
N ASP A 8 5.87 17.79 -2.74
CA ASP A 8 6.90 18.39 -3.60
C ASP A 8 6.34 19.14 -4.81
N THR A 9 5.09 18.88 -5.19
CA THR A 9 4.41 19.69 -6.20
C THR A 9 4.34 21.18 -5.82
N ASN A 10 4.38 21.52 -4.51
CA ASN A 10 4.46 22.88 -4.00
C ASN A 10 5.82 23.56 -4.25
N ASN A 11 6.88 22.79 -4.44
CA ASN A 11 8.23 23.29 -4.61
C ASN A 11 8.43 23.88 -6.01
N THR A 12 8.04 25.14 -6.20
CA THR A 12 8.12 25.81 -7.49
C THR A 12 9.55 26.06 -7.97
N ALA A 13 10.54 25.94 -7.10
CA ALA A 13 11.96 26.12 -7.44
C ALA A 13 12.56 24.83 -8.05
N ALA A 14 12.17 23.67 -7.53
CA ALA A 14 12.70 22.37 -7.98
C ALA A 14 11.79 21.67 -8.98
N VAL A 15 10.48 21.87 -8.86
CA VAL A 15 9.44 21.17 -9.64
C VAL A 15 8.78 22.17 -10.59
N SER A 16 9.13 22.11 -11.87
CA SER A 16 8.56 22.97 -12.91
C SER A 16 7.11 22.59 -13.24
N GLN A 17 6.34 23.53 -13.77
CA GLN A 17 4.99 23.27 -14.28
C GLN A 17 4.98 23.40 -15.81
N PRO A 18 4.37 22.47 -16.56
CA PRO A 18 3.64 21.27 -16.08
C PRO A 18 4.53 20.03 -15.90
N HIS A 19 5.72 19.99 -16.51
CA HIS A 19 6.52 18.75 -16.64
C HIS A 19 7.01 18.20 -15.30
N GLY A 20 7.50 19.05 -14.39
CA GLY A 20 7.95 18.61 -13.08
C GLY A 20 6.80 18.07 -12.21
N VAL A 21 5.63 18.71 -12.26
CA VAL A 21 4.43 18.21 -11.57
C VAL A 21 4.04 16.83 -12.12
N GLY A 22 4.02 16.68 -13.44
CA GLY A 22 3.76 15.38 -14.08
C GLY A 22 4.83 14.33 -13.72
N PHE A 23 6.09 14.75 -13.52
CA PHE A 23 7.16 13.85 -13.10
C PHE A 23 6.97 13.31 -11.68
N VAL A 24 6.44 14.10 -10.75
CA VAL A 24 6.09 13.62 -9.40
C VAL A 24 5.05 12.50 -9.50
N PHE A 25 3.99 12.67 -10.27
CA PHE A 25 3.00 11.60 -10.47
C PHE A 25 3.57 10.38 -11.19
N ALA A 26 4.39 10.61 -12.23
CA ALA A 26 5.06 9.52 -12.95
C ALA A 26 5.97 8.69 -12.05
N THR A 27 6.58 9.29 -11.02
CA THR A 27 7.38 8.56 -10.03
C THR A 27 6.51 7.62 -9.18
N MET A 28 5.31 8.04 -8.80
CA MET A 28 4.35 7.18 -8.09
C MET A 28 3.94 5.99 -8.96
N LEU A 29 3.64 6.23 -10.24
CA LEU A 29 3.32 5.16 -11.19
C LEU A 29 4.50 4.22 -11.44
N TRP A 30 5.72 4.73 -11.39
CA TRP A 30 6.92 3.91 -11.50
C TRP A 30 7.09 2.97 -10.32
N ASP A 31 6.92 3.46 -9.09
CA ASP A 31 6.97 2.62 -7.91
C ASP A 31 5.84 1.57 -7.93
N LEU A 32 4.64 1.97 -8.31
CA LEU A 32 3.52 1.05 -8.50
C LEU A 32 3.82 -0.03 -9.55
N THR A 33 4.49 0.33 -10.63
CA THR A 33 4.90 -0.64 -11.67
C THR A 33 5.82 -1.72 -11.10
N TRP A 34 6.79 -1.33 -10.27
CA TRP A 34 7.69 -2.30 -9.64
C TRP A 34 6.99 -3.19 -8.63
N LEU A 35 6.06 -2.66 -7.83
CA LEU A 35 5.27 -3.47 -6.91
C LEU A 35 4.45 -4.53 -7.66
N PHE A 36 3.85 -4.18 -8.80
CA PHE A 36 3.14 -5.14 -9.62
C PHE A 36 4.08 -6.18 -10.24
N ILE A 37 5.28 -5.79 -10.67
CA ILE A 37 6.29 -6.74 -11.18
C ILE A 37 6.77 -7.67 -10.08
N ASP A 38 6.97 -7.18 -8.87
CA ASP A 38 7.39 -7.99 -7.71
C ASP A 38 6.32 -9.00 -7.32
N GLU A 39 5.03 -8.66 -7.43
CA GLU A 39 3.91 -9.53 -7.11
C GLU A 39 3.60 -10.55 -8.22
N TYR A 40 3.55 -10.10 -9.48
CA TYR A 40 3.06 -10.90 -10.61
C TYR A 40 4.13 -11.31 -11.62
N GLY A 41 5.38 -10.88 -11.41
CA GLY A 41 6.47 -11.10 -12.34
C GLY A 41 6.45 -10.14 -13.53
N PHE A 42 7.53 -10.21 -14.32
CA PHE A 42 7.69 -9.41 -15.53
C PHE A 42 7.44 -10.26 -16.79
N ASP A 43 6.64 -9.75 -17.72
CA ASP A 43 6.44 -10.36 -19.03
C ASP A 43 6.93 -9.41 -20.13
N PRO A 44 7.87 -9.84 -21.00
CA PRO A 44 8.39 -9.02 -22.09
C PRO A 44 7.42 -8.81 -23.26
N ASP A 45 6.36 -9.63 -23.37
CA ASP A 45 5.31 -9.41 -24.37
C ASP A 45 4.34 -8.33 -23.88
N LEU A 46 4.59 -7.09 -24.30
CA LEU A 46 3.79 -5.94 -23.90
C LEU A 46 2.37 -5.94 -24.46
N THR A 47 2.07 -6.78 -25.43
CA THR A 47 0.76 -6.79 -26.13
C THR A 47 -0.15 -7.89 -25.62
N ASN A 48 0.38 -9.08 -25.40
CA ASN A 48 -0.41 -10.26 -25.02
C ASN A 48 0.07 -10.89 -23.70
N GLY A 49 1.06 -10.26 -23.04
CA GLY A 49 1.58 -10.74 -21.77
C GLY A 49 0.64 -10.52 -20.59
N ASN A 50 0.93 -11.24 -19.50
CA ASN A 50 0.13 -11.21 -18.27
C ASN A 50 0.98 -10.85 -17.03
N GLY A 51 2.17 -10.31 -17.20
CA GLY A 51 3.02 -9.87 -16.10
C GLY A 51 2.49 -8.61 -15.42
N GLY A 52 3.02 -8.31 -14.24
CA GLY A 52 2.65 -7.11 -13.48
C GLY A 52 2.84 -5.82 -14.28
N ASN A 53 3.85 -5.77 -15.14
CA ASN A 53 4.07 -4.65 -16.07
C ASN A 53 2.91 -4.48 -17.07
N ASN A 54 2.31 -5.56 -17.56
CA ASN A 54 1.16 -5.51 -18.46
C ASN A 54 -0.11 -5.08 -17.69
N MET A 55 -0.32 -5.64 -16.50
CA MET A 55 -1.46 -5.32 -15.64
C MET A 55 -1.49 -3.84 -15.29
N ILE A 56 -0.38 -3.28 -14.79
CA ILE A 56 -0.35 -1.87 -14.40
C ILE A 56 -0.48 -0.92 -15.59
N MET A 57 0.11 -1.24 -16.75
CA MET A 57 -0.10 -0.46 -17.97
C MET A 57 -1.59 -0.40 -18.34
N GLN A 58 -2.28 -1.54 -18.27
CA GLN A 58 -3.72 -1.61 -18.54
C GLN A 58 -4.51 -0.77 -17.52
N LEU A 59 -4.23 -0.92 -16.23
CA LEU A 59 -4.90 -0.16 -15.16
C LEU A 59 -4.72 1.35 -15.31
N VAL A 60 -3.52 1.81 -15.65
CA VAL A 60 -3.26 3.24 -15.87
C VAL A 60 -4.03 3.76 -17.08
N ILE A 61 -4.07 3.00 -18.19
CA ILE A 61 -4.82 3.39 -19.39
C ILE A 61 -6.32 3.42 -19.12
N ASP A 62 -6.85 2.45 -18.38
CA ASP A 62 -8.27 2.40 -18.03
C ASP A 62 -8.61 3.49 -17.00
N GLY A 63 -7.74 3.76 -16.04
CA GLY A 63 -7.84 4.90 -15.13
C GLY A 63 -7.93 6.23 -15.88
N LEU A 64 -7.11 6.44 -16.92
CA LEU A 64 -7.20 7.63 -17.77
C LEU A 64 -8.55 7.78 -18.49
N LYS A 65 -9.21 6.68 -18.84
CA LYS A 65 -10.56 6.70 -19.44
C LYS A 65 -11.65 6.99 -18.42
N LEU A 66 -11.43 6.62 -17.16
CA LEU A 66 -12.38 6.78 -16.05
C LEU A 66 -12.22 8.12 -15.33
N ALA A 67 -11.07 8.75 -15.47
CA ALA A 67 -10.75 10.00 -14.81
C ALA A 67 -11.71 11.14 -15.23
N PRO A 68 -12.13 12.00 -14.29
CA PRO A 68 -12.97 13.16 -14.63
C PRO A 68 -12.19 14.20 -15.44
N CYS A 69 -12.91 15.09 -16.12
CA CYS A 69 -12.32 16.24 -16.77
C CYS A 69 -11.59 17.12 -15.72
N SER A 70 -10.39 17.58 -16.04
CA SER A 70 -9.56 18.41 -15.14
C SER A 70 -9.14 17.68 -13.84
N SER A 71 -8.77 16.40 -13.96
CA SER A 71 -8.35 15.58 -12.84
C SER A 71 -7.13 16.13 -12.12
N GLY A 72 -7.14 16.03 -10.78
CA GLY A 72 -5.96 16.15 -9.93
C GLY A 72 -5.33 14.78 -9.63
N PHE A 73 -4.38 14.75 -8.70
CA PHE A 73 -3.67 13.52 -8.35
C PHE A 73 -4.58 12.50 -7.64
N VAL A 74 -5.43 12.97 -6.73
CA VAL A 74 -6.39 12.12 -6.03
C VAL A 74 -7.38 11.49 -7.00
N ASP A 75 -7.94 12.29 -7.92
CA ASP A 75 -8.85 11.79 -8.95
C ASP A 75 -8.20 10.67 -9.80
N MET A 76 -6.93 10.84 -10.16
CA MET A 76 -6.21 9.84 -10.96
C MET A 76 -5.89 8.56 -10.17
N ARG A 77 -5.52 8.68 -8.88
CA ARG A 77 -5.37 7.54 -8.00
C ARG A 77 -6.68 6.76 -7.91
N ASP A 78 -7.77 7.47 -7.64
CA ASP A 78 -9.09 6.86 -7.46
C ASP A 78 -9.61 6.23 -8.77
N ALA A 79 -9.29 6.83 -9.91
CA ALA A 79 -9.60 6.25 -11.21
C ALA A 79 -8.81 4.95 -11.49
N ILE A 80 -7.57 4.84 -11.04
CA ILE A 80 -6.78 3.60 -11.15
C ILE A 80 -7.35 2.52 -10.21
N LEU A 81 -7.74 2.88 -8.98
CA LEU A 81 -8.44 1.97 -8.06
C LEU A 81 -9.76 1.48 -8.64
N LEU A 82 -10.55 2.38 -9.25
CA LEU A 82 -11.78 1.99 -9.93
C LEU A 82 -11.53 1.08 -11.13
N ALA A 83 -10.44 1.30 -11.87
CA ALA A 83 -10.05 0.40 -12.94
C ALA A 83 -9.73 -1.00 -12.41
N ASP A 84 -9.04 -1.11 -11.27
CA ASP A 84 -8.76 -2.38 -10.61
C ASP A 84 -10.03 -3.09 -10.16
N GLU A 85 -10.96 -2.36 -9.56
CA GLU A 85 -12.28 -2.90 -9.19
C GLU A 85 -13.03 -3.49 -10.40
N LEU A 86 -13.01 -2.78 -11.54
CA LEU A 86 -13.73 -3.20 -12.74
C LEU A 86 -13.09 -4.36 -13.51
N VAL A 87 -11.76 -4.48 -13.45
CA VAL A 87 -11.00 -5.46 -14.25
C VAL A 87 -10.58 -6.66 -13.42
N TYR A 88 -10.27 -6.45 -12.15
CA TYR A 88 -9.69 -7.47 -11.26
C TYR A 88 -10.48 -7.64 -9.94
N ASP A 89 -11.72 -7.14 -9.87
CA ASP A 89 -12.59 -7.21 -8.67
C ASP A 89 -11.88 -6.65 -7.40
N GLY A 90 -11.06 -5.60 -7.57
CA GLY A 90 -10.33 -4.95 -6.47
C GLY A 90 -9.17 -5.76 -5.90
N ALA A 91 -8.72 -6.79 -6.59
CA ALA A 91 -7.69 -7.70 -6.08
C ALA A 91 -6.36 -7.00 -5.75
N ASN A 92 -6.10 -5.85 -6.36
CA ASN A 92 -4.85 -5.08 -6.18
C ASN A 92 -5.04 -3.81 -5.34
N GLU A 93 -6.22 -3.58 -4.76
CA GLU A 93 -6.55 -2.36 -4.01
C GLU A 93 -5.43 -1.96 -3.04
N CYS A 94 -5.00 -2.88 -2.17
CA CYS A 94 -4.00 -2.58 -1.15
C CYS A 94 -2.58 -2.40 -1.71
N LEU A 95 -2.26 -3.04 -2.83
CA LEU A 95 -0.99 -2.84 -3.53
C LEU A 95 -0.93 -1.43 -4.13
N ILE A 96 -2.03 -0.99 -4.76
CA ILE A 96 -2.18 0.36 -5.33
C ILE A 96 -2.12 1.41 -4.23
N TRP A 97 -2.89 1.25 -3.14
CA TRP A 97 -2.83 2.16 -2.00
C TRP A 97 -1.44 2.25 -1.40
N GLY A 98 -0.73 1.13 -1.25
CA GLY A 98 0.63 1.10 -0.71
C GLY A 98 1.61 1.96 -1.49
N ALA A 99 1.57 1.89 -2.83
CA ALA A 99 2.41 2.69 -3.70
C ALA A 99 2.13 4.20 -3.56
N PHE A 100 0.87 4.58 -3.60
CA PHE A 100 0.47 5.99 -3.51
C PHE A 100 0.69 6.57 -2.11
N ALA A 101 0.33 5.83 -1.06
CA ALA A 101 0.55 6.25 0.32
C ALA A 101 2.05 6.44 0.63
N ALA A 102 2.93 5.58 0.13
CA ALA A 102 4.38 5.72 0.30
C ALA A 102 4.93 7.03 -0.26
N ARG A 103 4.21 7.67 -1.18
CA ARG A 103 4.54 8.97 -1.79
C ARG A 103 3.65 10.12 -1.34
N GLY A 104 2.92 9.96 -0.25
CA GLY A 104 2.09 11.01 0.32
C GLY A 104 0.75 11.22 -0.38
N LEU A 105 0.32 10.31 -1.25
CA LEU A 105 -1.00 10.32 -1.89
C LEU A 105 -1.89 9.23 -1.26
N GLY A 106 -1.90 9.16 0.07
CA GLY A 106 -2.61 8.17 0.86
C GLY A 106 -4.12 8.42 0.99
N TRP A 107 -4.72 7.71 1.96
CA TRP A 107 -6.17 7.65 2.13
C TRP A 107 -6.82 9.00 2.44
N GLU A 108 -6.19 9.80 3.32
CA GLU A 108 -6.68 11.12 3.74
C GLU A 108 -6.06 12.27 2.91
N ALA A 109 -5.32 11.96 1.82
CA ALA A 109 -4.74 12.98 0.97
C ALA A 109 -5.84 13.82 0.30
N ASP A 110 -5.64 15.14 0.28
CA ASP A 110 -6.55 16.09 -0.36
C ASP A 110 -5.86 16.78 -1.54
N GLN A 111 -6.51 16.83 -2.69
CA GLN A 111 -5.96 17.50 -3.86
C GLN A 111 -6.29 19.00 -3.93
N GLY A 112 -7.21 19.50 -3.08
CA GLY A 112 -7.68 20.86 -3.18
C GLY A 112 -8.31 21.14 -4.56
N ASN A 113 -7.91 22.23 -5.18
CA ASN A 113 -8.31 22.58 -6.52
C ASN A 113 -7.37 21.93 -7.55
N ALA A 114 -7.89 21.08 -8.43
CA ALA A 114 -7.12 20.40 -9.47
C ALA A 114 -6.32 21.33 -10.41
N SER A 115 -6.66 22.61 -10.47
CA SER A 115 -5.92 23.63 -11.22
C SER A 115 -4.83 24.33 -10.38
N SER A 116 -4.75 24.06 -9.07
CA SER A 116 -3.71 24.54 -8.16
C SER A 116 -2.64 23.46 -7.96
N ARG A 117 -1.47 23.89 -7.55
CA ARG A 117 -0.38 22.99 -7.18
C ARG A 117 0.12 23.25 -5.76
N THR A 118 -0.58 24.10 -4.99
CA THR A 118 -0.08 24.63 -3.72
C THR A 118 -1.09 24.53 -2.59
N ASP A 119 -2.23 23.92 -2.81
CA ASP A 119 -3.31 23.76 -1.83
C ASP A 119 -3.63 22.29 -1.50
N GLN A 120 -2.85 21.35 -2.06
CA GLN A 120 -2.97 19.94 -1.72
C GLN A 120 -2.39 19.66 -0.33
N VAL A 121 -2.91 18.59 0.28
CA VAL A 121 -2.43 18.04 1.55
C VAL A 121 -1.98 16.60 1.32
N GLU A 122 -0.70 16.34 1.57
CA GLU A 122 -0.20 14.96 1.53
C GLU A 122 -0.61 14.16 2.75
N ASP A 123 -0.78 12.87 2.55
CA ASP A 123 -1.07 11.90 3.60
C ASP A 123 -0.43 10.55 3.28
N PHE A 124 0.08 9.86 4.28
CA PHE A 124 0.76 8.56 4.15
C PHE A 124 -0.07 7.40 4.70
N SER A 125 -1.33 7.64 5.08
CA SER A 125 -2.19 6.61 5.63
C SER A 125 -2.72 5.67 4.55
N MET A 126 -3.02 4.45 4.98
CA MET A 126 -3.72 3.43 4.18
C MET A 126 -5.20 3.40 4.57
N PRO A 127 -6.11 2.99 3.68
CA PRO A 127 -7.49 2.77 4.08
C PRO A 127 -7.58 1.64 5.10
N PRO A 128 -8.59 1.67 6.00
CA PRO A 128 -8.77 0.64 7.03
C PRO A 128 -8.84 -0.80 6.48
N SER A 129 -9.36 -0.99 5.28
CA SER A 129 -9.38 -2.27 4.56
C SER A 129 -7.98 -2.84 4.30
N CYS A 130 -6.99 -1.97 4.11
CA CYS A 130 -5.61 -2.34 3.82
C CYS A 130 -4.68 -2.27 5.03
N MET A 131 -5.17 -1.76 6.17
CA MET A 131 -4.39 -1.72 7.42
C MET A 131 -4.43 -3.06 8.16
N GLN A 132 -5.31 -3.97 7.78
CA GLN A 132 -5.27 -5.32 8.33
C GLN A 132 -3.96 -5.96 7.89
N SER A 133 -3.11 -6.21 8.88
CA SER A 133 -1.78 -6.78 8.65
C SER A 133 -1.91 -7.99 7.72
N ASN A 134 -1.18 -7.98 6.60
CA ASN A 134 -0.98 -9.14 5.74
C ASN A 134 -0.21 -10.28 6.45
N ASN A 135 -0.14 -10.24 7.76
CA ASN A 135 0.26 -11.37 8.57
C ASN A 135 -0.87 -12.39 8.53
N GLN A 136 -0.94 -13.14 7.43
CA GLN A 136 -1.85 -14.29 7.30
C GLN A 136 -1.71 -15.23 8.50
N THR A 137 -0.50 -15.33 9.03
CA THR A 137 -0.18 -16.05 10.26
C THR A 137 0.58 -15.13 11.21
N ASP A 138 -0.08 -14.66 12.24
CA ASP A 138 0.52 -13.84 13.29
C ASP A 138 -0.01 -14.32 14.65
N ALA A 139 0.88 -14.78 15.50
CA ALA A 139 0.52 -15.25 16.83
C ALA A 139 1.52 -14.75 17.85
N GLY A 140 1.03 -14.27 18.96
CA GLY A 140 1.84 -13.78 20.06
C GLY A 140 1.35 -14.31 21.41
N VAL A 141 2.27 -14.35 22.39
CA VAL A 141 1.91 -14.66 23.77
C VAL A 141 1.16 -13.47 24.35
N LEU A 142 -0.07 -13.70 24.78
CA LEU A 142 -0.91 -12.70 25.41
C LEU A 142 -0.60 -12.59 26.91
N SER A 143 -0.41 -13.74 27.59
CA SER A 143 -0.11 -13.80 29.01
C SER A 143 0.66 -15.09 29.34
N ILE A 144 1.41 -15.03 30.45
CA ILE A 144 1.91 -16.21 31.14
C ILE A 144 0.96 -16.41 32.32
N ASP A 145 0.21 -17.51 32.28
CA ASP A 145 -0.87 -17.77 33.24
C ASP A 145 -0.38 -18.52 34.47
N SER A 146 0.70 -19.30 34.33
CA SER A 146 1.42 -19.95 35.43
C SER A 146 2.90 -20.18 35.05
N PRO A 147 3.81 -20.27 36.02
CA PRO A 147 3.58 -20.04 37.46
C PRO A 147 3.35 -18.56 37.78
N GLU A 148 2.57 -18.30 38.84
CA GLU A 148 2.51 -16.94 39.42
C GLU A 148 3.86 -16.58 40.05
N SER A 149 4.14 -15.27 40.20
CA SER A 149 5.38 -14.77 40.80
C SER A 149 5.53 -15.30 42.22
N GLY A 150 6.71 -15.86 42.52
CA GLY A 150 6.97 -16.43 43.85
C GLY A 150 8.22 -17.31 43.88
N VAL A 151 8.33 -18.12 44.94
CA VAL A 151 9.38 -19.13 45.06
C VAL A 151 8.97 -20.33 44.19
N LEU A 152 9.70 -20.55 43.13
CA LEU A 152 9.41 -21.66 42.19
C LEU A 152 10.11 -22.94 42.68
N SER A 153 9.57 -24.08 42.34
CA SER A 153 10.16 -25.40 42.59
C SER A 153 11.23 -25.75 41.56
N ASN A 154 11.83 -26.92 41.65
CA ASN A 154 12.84 -27.33 40.68
C ASN A 154 12.25 -27.73 39.31
N SER A 155 10.95 -27.79 39.19
CA SER A 155 10.22 -28.10 37.97
C SER A 155 8.83 -27.47 37.99
N GLU A 156 8.57 -26.57 37.06
CA GLU A 156 7.30 -25.88 36.96
C GLU A 156 6.65 -26.10 35.57
N ASN A 157 5.33 -26.23 35.58
CA ASN A 157 4.57 -26.20 34.34
C ASN A 157 4.27 -24.76 33.96
N ILE A 158 4.76 -24.34 32.79
CA ILE A 158 4.47 -23.02 32.23
C ILE A 158 3.18 -23.12 31.42
N SER A 159 2.19 -22.35 31.79
CA SER A 159 0.96 -22.16 31.02
C SER A 159 0.94 -20.75 30.43
N ILE A 160 0.63 -20.68 29.16
CA ILE A 160 0.56 -19.41 28.43
C ILE A 160 -0.75 -19.33 27.66
N THR A 161 -1.29 -18.13 27.52
CA THR A 161 -2.34 -17.83 26.57
C THR A 161 -1.74 -17.23 25.32
N VAL A 162 -2.01 -17.86 24.18
CA VAL A 162 -1.57 -17.38 22.86
C VAL A 162 -2.78 -16.81 22.12
N ARG A 163 -2.60 -15.64 21.52
CA ARG A 163 -3.61 -15.03 20.65
C ARG A 163 -3.13 -15.07 19.21
N ASN A 164 -4.02 -15.49 18.31
CA ASN A 164 -3.84 -15.31 16.88
C ASN A 164 -4.27 -13.88 16.51
N TYR A 165 -3.34 -13.10 16.00
CA TYR A 165 -3.56 -11.75 15.49
C TYR A 165 -3.72 -11.75 13.96
N GLY A 166 -3.40 -12.88 13.31
CA GLY A 166 -3.57 -13.07 11.87
C GLY A 166 -4.98 -13.53 11.49
N VAL A 167 -5.24 -13.57 10.19
CA VAL A 167 -6.53 -13.99 9.60
C VAL A 167 -6.61 -15.49 9.34
N LEU A 168 -5.47 -16.18 9.23
CA LEU A 168 -5.43 -17.63 9.06
C LEU A 168 -5.22 -18.35 10.39
N GLY A 169 -5.75 -19.57 10.48
CA GLY A 169 -5.51 -20.44 11.63
C GLY A 169 -4.01 -20.77 11.75
N VAL A 170 -3.49 -20.65 12.97
CA VAL A 170 -2.08 -20.96 13.28
C VAL A 170 -2.00 -22.32 13.95
N SER A 171 -1.08 -23.16 13.50
CA SER A 171 -0.79 -24.48 14.11
C SER A 171 0.72 -24.67 14.25
N ASN A 172 1.14 -25.54 15.17
CA ASN A 172 2.56 -25.87 15.41
C ASN A 172 3.42 -24.65 15.80
N ILE A 173 2.91 -23.84 16.73
CA ILE A 173 3.63 -22.67 17.24
C ILE A 173 4.79 -23.13 18.15
N ASN A 174 6.01 -22.73 17.81
CA ASN A 174 7.16 -22.92 18.69
C ASN A 174 7.25 -21.75 19.67
N VAL A 175 7.29 -22.06 20.97
CA VAL A 175 7.45 -21.07 22.03
C VAL A 175 8.84 -21.21 22.63
N TYR A 176 9.57 -20.11 22.74
CA TYR A 176 10.88 -20.05 23.34
C TYR A 176 10.83 -19.17 24.58
N TYR A 177 11.57 -19.54 25.63
CA TYR A 177 11.74 -18.72 26.84
C TYR A 177 13.23 -18.49 27.08
N GLN A 178 13.57 -17.35 27.66
CA GLN A 178 14.92 -16.97 28.10
C GLN A 178 14.87 -16.56 29.57
#